data_6c6821303b805d919b9d136c70eaebc2
#
_entry.id   6c6821303b805d919b9d136c70eaebc2
#
_cell.length_a   1.000
_cell.length_b   1.000
_cell.length_c   1.000
_cell.angle_alpha   90.00
_cell.angle_beta   90.00
_cell.angle_gamma   90.00
#
_symmetry.space_group_name_H-M   'P 1'
#
loop_
_entity.id
_entity.type
_entity.pdbx_description
1 polymer ?
#
loop_
_entity_poly.entity_id
_entity_poly.type
_entity_poly.pdbx_seq_one_letter_code
_entity_poly.pdbx_strand_id
1 'polypeptide(L)'
;MRKPDVIVIGAGIVGAACAHALANAGQSVLVLDARLGGATNAGMGHLVVMDDNPAELAISQASLTQWHAWAPRMAAEAPSTAFTHCGTLWVAADAQEMQEAEHKRARLHAHGIACELLGAPQLAALEPVLRPGLHGALRVGGDSMVYAPNAAEWLLDHASTPIQVENLRVSRIEGRRVHCQDGSVREGGAVLLAAGIHATQFCPELPIRPKKGHLAITDRGGAVVRHQLVELGYVKNAHQTEGTSVAFNLQPRPTGQWLLGSSRQFDTLDPAVDNAVLAKMLRRAIEYVPSLAERNAIRTWTGFRAATPDGLPIIGQHPEHEHLWLAVGHEGLGVTTAPATASLIASSMLGTAAPLDPAPYAPTRFVQELAA
;
A
#
# COMPACT_ATOMS: atom_id res chain seq x y z
N MET A 1 6.08 14.53 31.83
CA MET A 1 6.76 13.86 30.69
C MET A 1 7.34 14.92 29.78
N ARG A 2 8.47 14.67 29.15
CA ARG A 2 9.02 15.58 28.13
C ARG A 2 8.06 15.58 26.92
N LYS A 3 7.81 16.75 26.32
CA LYS A 3 7.00 16.85 25.11
C LYS A 3 7.69 16.07 23.98
N PRO A 4 6.98 15.23 23.19
CA PRO A 4 7.56 14.60 22.02
C PRO A 4 7.90 15.66 20.95
N ASP A 5 8.94 15.38 20.17
CA ASP A 5 9.30 16.24 19.04
C ASP A 5 8.23 16.12 17.95
N VAL A 6 7.67 14.91 17.75
CA VAL A 6 6.61 14.66 16.75
C VAL A 6 5.50 13.79 17.33
N ILE A 7 4.25 14.20 17.09
CA ILE A 7 3.06 13.36 17.30
C ILE A 7 2.61 12.83 15.94
N VAL A 8 2.55 11.51 15.78
CA VAL A 8 2.03 10.82 14.59
C VAL A 8 0.60 10.36 14.85
N ILE A 9 -0.34 10.73 14.00
CA ILE A 9 -1.73 10.30 14.07
C ILE A 9 -1.97 9.18 13.07
N GLY A 10 -2.13 7.95 13.56
CA GLY A 10 -2.28 6.71 12.81
C GLY A 10 -1.03 5.82 12.84
N ALA A 11 -1.22 4.56 13.28
CA ALA A 11 -0.21 3.51 13.31
C ALA A 11 -0.34 2.50 12.14
N GLY A 12 -1.00 2.88 11.06
CA GLY A 12 -0.95 2.12 9.82
C GLY A 12 0.48 2.09 9.26
N ILE A 13 0.73 1.28 8.23
CA ILE A 13 2.08 1.05 7.70
C ILE A 13 2.82 2.36 7.34
N VAL A 14 2.11 3.36 6.84
CA VAL A 14 2.69 4.67 6.50
C VAL A 14 3.09 5.43 7.76
N GLY A 15 2.19 5.54 8.74
CA GLY A 15 2.49 6.22 10.01
C GLY A 15 3.59 5.50 10.80
N ALA A 16 3.59 4.17 10.82
CA ALA A 16 4.62 3.36 11.45
C ALA A 16 6.00 3.57 10.78
N ALA A 17 6.06 3.60 9.44
CA ALA A 17 7.30 3.88 8.72
C ALA A 17 7.82 5.29 8.98
N CYS A 18 6.94 6.30 9.00
CA CYS A 18 7.32 7.66 9.33
C CYS A 18 7.82 7.79 10.77
N ALA A 19 7.13 7.18 11.74
CA ALA A 19 7.56 7.15 13.13
C ALA A 19 8.94 6.49 13.28
N HIS A 20 9.15 5.35 12.60
CA HIS A 20 10.42 4.64 12.56
C HIS A 20 11.56 5.51 12.01
N ALA A 21 11.34 6.17 10.87
CA ALA A 21 12.37 7.03 10.25
C ALA A 21 12.73 8.23 11.15
N LEU A 22 11.74 8.89 11.74
CA LEU A 22 11.94 10.01 12.65
C LEU A 22 12.66 9.58 13.93
N ALA A 23 12.27 8.45 14.53
CA ALA A 23 12.92 7.91 15.71
C ALA A 23 14.37 7.49 15.45
N ASN A 24 14.66 6.91 14.28
CA ASN A 24 16.03 6.59 13.86
C ASN A 24 16.87 7.83 13.57
N ALA A 25 16.25 8.96 13.28
CA ALA A 25 16.89 10.27 13.18
C ALA A 25 17.00 11.00 14.53
N GLY A 26 16.75 10.31 15.65
CA GLY A 26 16.90 10.82 17.01
C GLY A 26 15.73 11.64 17.55
N GLN A 27 14.60 11.69 16.84
CA GLN A 27 13.41 12.39 17.33
C GLN A 27 12.66 11.54 18.37
N SER A 28 12.12 12.20 19.38
CA SER A 28 11.16 11.57 20.29
C SER A 28 9.78 11.57 19.65
N VAL A 29 9.20 10.36 19.46
CA VAL A 29 7.95 10.18 18.71
C VAL A 29 6.86 9.60 19.59
N LEU A 30 5.68 10.22 19.56
CA LEU A 30 4.43 9.69 20.13
C LEU A 30 3.48 9.34 18.98
N VAL A 31 3.03 8.10 18.91
CA VAL A 31 2.02 7.65 17.94
C VAL A 31 0.68 7.53 18.65
N LEU A 32 -0.37 8.14 18.09
CA LEU A 32 -1.76 8.02 18.54
C LEU A 32 -2.55 7.23 17.52
N ASP A 33 -3.12 6.09 17.92
CA ASP A 33 -3.92 5.25 17.03
C ASP A 33 -5.21 4.80 17.69
N ALA A 34 -6.31 4.94 16.99
CA ALA A 34 -7.64 4.55 17.46
C ALA A 34 -7.98 3.07 17.23
N ARG A 35 -7.11 2.29 16.60
CA ARG A 35 -7.30 0.88 16.22
C ARG A 35 -8.59 0.60 15.45
N LEU A 36 -9.01 1.54 14.62
CA LEU A 36 -10.24 1.43 13.81
C LEU A 36 -10.14 0.41 12.67
N GLY A 37 -8.98 -0.22 12.51
CA GLY A 37 -8.64 -0.92 11.30
C GLY A 37 -8.35 0.07 10.16
N GLY A 38 -7.88 -0.40 9.02
CA GLY A 38 -7.56 0.48 7.89
C GLY A 38 -7.01 -0.31 6.72
N ALA A 39 -6.53 0.39 5.69
CA ALA A 39 -5.99 -0.23 4.50
C ALA A 39 -4.83 -1.20 4.80
N THR A 40 -4.03 -0.94 5.84
CA THR A 40 -2.94 -1.82 6.29
C THR A 40 -3.45 -3.20 6.69
N ASN A 41 -4.55 -3.26 7.46
CA ASN A 41 -5.13 -4.52 7.92
C ASN A 41 -5.93 -5.23 6.83
N ALA A 42 -6.43 -4.48 5.85
CA ALA A 42 -7.26 -5.02 4.78
C ALA A 42 -6.47 -5.33 3.50
N GLY A 43 -5.26 -4.79 3.34
CA GLY A 43 -4.48 -4.90 2.10
C GLY A 43 -3.84 -6.27 1.89
N MET A 44 -3.43 -6.53 0.64
CA MET A 44 -2.73 -7.76 0.27
C MET A 44 -1.26 -7.77 0.71
N GLY A 45 -0.64 -6.59 0.87
CA GLY A 45 0.76 -6.49 1.26
C GLY A 45 1.73 -6.65 0.10
N HIS A 46 1.33 -6.21 -1.10
CA HIS A 46 2.22 -6.12 -2.25
C HIS A 46 3.39 -5.17 -2.01
N LEU A 47 4.55 -5.58 -2.41
CA LEU A 47 5.77 -4.79 -2.52
C LEU A 47 6.20 -4.87 -4.00
N VAL A 48 5.73 -3.93 -4.80
CA VAL A 48 5.81 -4.00 -6.26
C VAL A 48 6.28 -2.67 -6.85
N VAL A 49 7.02 -2.74 -7.94
CA VAL A 49 7.31 -1.56 -8.76
C VAL A 49 6.09 -1.26 -9.62
N MET A 50 5.61 -0.02 -9.53
CA MET A 50 4.52 0.47 -10.36
C MET A 50 5.03 1.57 -11.30
N ASP A 51 4.51 1.59 -12.53
CA ASP A 51 5.00 2.44 -13.62
C ASP A 51 3.87 3.19 -14.36
N ASP A 52 2.75 3.41 -13.67
CA ASP A 52 1.60 4.13 -14.26
C ASP A 52 1.97 5.59 -14.59
N ASN A 53 2.90 6.16 -13.82
CA ASN A 53 3.55 7.44 -14.11
C ASN A 53 4.98 7.50 -13.52
N PRO A 54 5.84 8.45 -13.96
CA PRO A 54 7.23 8.53 -13.50
C PRO A 54 7.40 8.74 -11.97
N ALA A 55 6.49 9.48 -11.34
CA ALA A 55 6.56 9.74 -9.90
C ALA A 55 6.21 8.47 -9.10
N GLU A 56 5.20 7.73 -9.52
CA GLU A 56 4.84 6.45 -8.91
C GLU A 56 5.98 5.43 -9.04
N LEU A 57 6.64 5.39 -10.21
CA LEU A 57 7.81 4.55 -10.42
C LEU A 57 8.94 4.93 -9.46
N ALA A 58 9.26 6.23 -9.35
CA ALA A 58 10.34 6.71 -8.49
C ALA A 58 10.11 6.34 -7.02
N ILE A 59 8.91 6.60 -6.48
CA ILE A 59 8.63 6.32 -5.06
C ILE A 59 8.53 4.82 -4.77
N SER A 60 7.97 4.01 -5.69
CA SER A 60 7.90 2.56 -5.52
C SER A 60 9.29 1.91 -5.59
N GLN A 61 10.14 2.30 -6.53
CA GLN A 61 11.51 1.81 -6.67
C GLN A 61 12.37 2.15 -5.44
N ALA A 62 12.35 3.40 -4.99
CA ALA A 62 13.06 3.85 -3.80
C ALA A 62 12.60 3.07 -2.55
N SER A 63 11.29 2.84 -2.43
CA SER A 63 10.71 2.09 -1.33
C SER A 63 11.11 0.61 -1.33
N LEU A 64 11.13 -0.04 -2.48
CA LEU A 64 11.55 -1.45 -2.58
C LEU A 64 12.99 -1.65 -2.15
N THR A 65 13.89 -0.73 -2.48
CA THR A 65 15.27 -0.75 -2.01
C THR A 65 15.32 -0.81 -0.48
N GLN A 66 14.51 -0.02 0.20
CA GLN A 66 14.46 0.00 1.67
C GLN A 66 13.77 -1.24 2.24
N TRP A 67 12.68 -1.73 1.61
CA TRP A 67 12.05 -2.98 2.02
C TRP A 67 13.01 -4.17 1.97
N HIS A 68 13.80 -4.28 0.90
CA HIS A 68 14.81 -5.33 0.77
C HIS A 68 15.95 -5.18 1.79
N ALA A 69 16.33 -3.96 2.16
CA ALA A 69 17.29 -3.72 3.22
C ALA A 69 16.78 -4.15 4.60
N TRP A 70 15.48 -4.02 4.85
CA TRP A 70 14.84 -4.48 6.10
C TRP A 70 14.56 -5.98 6.15
N ALA A 71 14.40 -6.64 4.99
CA ALA A 71 13.98 -8.03 4.88
C ALA A 71 14.77 -9.02 5.74
N PRO A 72 16.14 -8.99 5.79
CA PRO A 72 16.91 -9.92 6.64
C PRO A 72 16.61 -9.75 8.12
N ARG A 73 16.45 -8.51 8.59
CA ARG A 73 16.10 -8.23 9.98
C ARG A 73 14.68 -8.68 10.30
N MET A 74 13.72 -8.37 9.43
CA MET A 74 12.34 -8.85 9.60
C MET A 74 12.24 -10.36 9.66
N ALA A 75 12.98 -11.07 8.82
CA ALA A 75 13.00 -12.53 8.83
C ALA A 75 13.56 -13.10 10.15
N ALA A 76 14.55 -12.45 10.75
CA ALA A 76 15.17 -12.89 11.99
C ALA A 76 14.38 -12.47 13.24
N GLU A 77 13.91 -11.21 13.30
CA GLU A 77 13.34 -10.60 14.49
C GLU A 77 11.81 -10.81 14.56
N ALA A 78 11.12 -10.84 13.40
CA ALA A 78 9.68 -10.97 13.30
C ALA A 78 9.25 -11.83 12.09
N PRO A 79 9.44 -13.15 12.12
CA PRO A 79 9.03 -14.04 11.02
C PRO A 79 7.55 -13.94 10.66
N SER A 80 6.71 -13.46 11.60
CA SER A 80 5.28 -13.22 11.40
C SER A 80 4.97 -12.10 10.41
N THR A 81 5.96 -11.27 10.03
CA THR A 81 5.83 -10.30 8.92
C THR A 81 5.66 -11.01 7.58
N ALA A 82 6.02 -12.29 7.51
CA ALA A 82 5.89 -13.14 6.32
C ALA A 82 6.47 -12.48 5.06
N PHE A 83 7.58 -11.73 5.22
CA PHE A 83 8.26 -11.14 4.07
C PHE A 83 8.69 -12.26 3.12
N THR A 84 8.29 -12.16 1.85
CA THR A 84 8.57 -13.20 0.85
C THR A 84 9.00 -12.54 -0.45
N HIS A 85 10.19 -12.89 -0.90
CA HIS A 85 10.73 -12.47 -2.20
C HIS A 85 10.28 -13.46 -3.26
N CYS A 86 9.08 -13.26 -3.81
CA CYS A 86 8.44 -14.23 -4.73
C CYS A 86 8.35 -13.72 -6.17
N GLY A 87 8.57 -12.45 -6.43
CA GLY A 87 8.32 -11.82 -7.72
C GLY A 87 6.83 -11.70 -8.06
N THR A 88 6.56 -10.92 -9.11
CA THR A 88 5.22 -10.77 -9.68
C THR A 88 5.20 -11.27 -11.12
N LEU A 89 4.17 -12.03 -11.48
CA LEU A 89 3.83 -12.35 -12.86
C LEU A 89 2.63 -11.51 -13.27
N TRP A 90 2.87 -10.57 -14.17
CA TRP A 90 1.82 -9.81 -14.87
C TRP A 90 1.34 -10.64 -16.06
N VAL A 91 0.24 -11.35 -15.86
CA VAL A 91 -0.26 -12.38 -16.77
C VAL A 91 -1.02 -11.75 -17.93
N ALA A 92 -0.62 -12.09 -19.16
CA ALA A 92 -1.25 -11.67 -20.39
C ALA A 92 -2.22 -12.75 -20.89
N ALA A 93 -3.50 -12.40 -20.99
CA ALA A 93 -4.54 -13.32 -21.45
C ALA A 93 -4.62 -13.41 -22.97
N ASP A 94 -4.16 -12.39 -23.69
CA ASP A 94 -4.20 -12.27 -25.14
C ASP A 94 -2.95 -11.56 -25.72
N ALA A 95 -2.89 -11.46 -27.04
CA ALA A 95 -1.78 -10.82 -27.74
C ALA A 95 -1.67 -9.31 -27.47
N GLN A 96 -2.79 -8.63 -27.25
CA GLN A 96 -2.79 -7.20 -26.93
C GLN A 96 -2.21 -6.95 -25.54
N GLU A 97 -2.55 -7.78 -24.57
CA GLU A 97 -1.95 -7.70 -23.23
C GLU A 97 -0.46 -8.05 -23.25
N MET A 98 -0.05 -8.97 -24.16
CA MET A 98 1.38 -9.26 -24.32
C MET A 98 2.16 -8.07 -24.91
N GLN A 99 1.57 -7.28 -25.80
CA GLN A 99 2.17 -6.02 -26.28
C GLN A 99 2.32 -5.02 -25.13
N GLU A 100 1.32 -4.91 -24.24
CA GLU A 100 1.43 -4.05 -23.07
C GLU A 100 2.53 -4.56 -22.11
N ALA A 101 2.69 -5.88 -21.97
CA ALA A 101 3.81 -6.45 -21.23
C ALA A 101 5.19 -6.02 -21.80
N GLU A 102 5.31 -5.95 -23.13
CA GLU A 102 6.53 -5.45 -23.80
C GLU A 102 6.78 -3.96 -23.52
N HIS A 103 5.74 -3.14 -23.60
CA HIS A 103 5.84 -1.72 -23.25
C HIS A 103 6.24 -1.52 -21.79
N LYS A 104 5.58 -2.24 -20.87
CA LYS A 104 5.93 -2.20 -19.45
C LYS A 104 7.37 -2.64 -19.21
N ARG A 105 7.83 -3.72 -19.87
CA ARG A 105 9.23 -4.14 -19.80
C ARG A 105 10.18 -3.05 -20.24
N ALA A 106 9.90 -2.39 -21.37
CA ALA A 106 10.75 -1.33 -21.89
C ALA A 106 10.85 -0.15 -20.91
N ARG A 107 9.73 0.26 -20.30
CA ARG A 107 9.71 1.31 -19.27
C ARG A 107 10.54 0.91 -18.05
N LEU A 108 10.35 -0.30 -17.53
CA LEU A 108 11.08 -0.80 -16.35
C LEU A 108 12.59 -0.91 -16.63
N HIS A 109 12.99 -1.44 -17.78
CA HIS A 109 14.40 -1.53 -18.17
C HIS A 109 15.06 -0.15 -18.31
N ALA A 110 14.35 0.85 -18.83
CA ALA A 110 14.86 2.22 -18.91
C ALA A 110 15.21 2.81 -17.54
N HIS A 111 14.63 2.28 -16.46
CA HIS A 111 14.90 2.67 -15.07
C HIS A 111 15.77 1.65 -14.30
N GLY A 112 16.42 0.73 -15.01
CA GLY A 112 17.33 -0.25 -14.42
C GLY A 112 16.65 -1.37 -13.65
N ILE A 113 15.34 -1.58 -13.83
CA ILE A 113 14.58 -2.62 -13.14
C ILE A 113 14.61 -3.90 -13.97
N ALA A 114 15.17 -4.97 -13.36
CA ALA A 114 15.27 -6.28 -14.01
C ALA A 114 13.89 -6.93 -14.12
N CYS A 115 13.49 -7.26 -15.34
CA CYS A 115 12.27 -7.99 -15.64
C CYS A 115 12.40 -8.77 -16.94
N GLU A 116 11.58 -9.79 -17.17
CA GLU A 116 11.65 -10.65 -18.35
C GLU A 116 10.25 -11.01 -18.87
N LEU A 117 10.15 -11.16 -20.19
CA LEU A 117 8.97 -11.70 -20.83
C LEU A 117 9.03 -13.23 -20.85
N LEU A 118 7.92 -13.83 -20.46
CA LEU A 118 7.71 -15.27 -20.50
C LEU A 118 6.66 -15.59 -21.55
N GLY A 119 6.98 -16.49 -22.47
CA GLY A 119 6.00 -17.06 -23.37
C GLY A 119 5.08 -18.05 -22.67
N ALA A 120 4.00 -18.46 -23.34
CA ALA A 120 3.01 -19.39 -22.80
C ALA A 120 3.59 -20.69 -22.20
N PRO A 121 4.57 -21.38 -22.86
CA PRO A 121 5.16 -22.60 -22.29
C PRO A 121 5.93 -22.34 -20.99
N GLN A 122 6.67 -21.23 -20.93
CA GLN A 122 7.45 -20.85 -19.74
C GLN A 122 6.54 -20.48 -18.57
N LEU A 123 5.46 -19.73 -18.85
CA LEU A 123 4.44 -19.37 -17.85
C LEU A 123 3.78 -20.62 -17.27
N ALA A 124 3.36 -21.56 -18.14
CA ALA A 124 2.73 -22.81 -17.71
C ALA A 124 3.67 -23.69 -16.87
N ALA A 125 4.96 -23.69 -17.17
CA ALA A 125 5.96 -24.44 -16.38
C ALA A 125 6.21 -23.80 -15.01
N LEU A 126 6.20 -22.46 -14.93
CA LEU A 126 6.40 -21.74 -13.67
C LEU A 126 5.19 -21.81 -12.74
N GLU A 127 3.97 -21.62 -13.29
CA GLU A 127 2.71 -21.59 -12.56
C GLU A 127 1.68 -22.53 -13.20
N PRO A 128 1.79 -23.85 -12.96
CA PRO A 128 0.88 -24.86 -13.54
C PRO A 128 -0.58 -24.72 -13.12
N VAL A 129 -0.87 -23.90 -12.11
CA VAL A 129 -2.24 -23.63 -11.65
C VAL A 129 -3.01 -22.71 -12.61
N LEU A 130 -2.30 -21.97 -13.45
CA LEU A 130 -2.92 -21.09 -14.43
C LEU A 130 -3.56 -21.90 -15.56
N ARG A 131 -4.71 -21.42 -16.06
CA ARG A 131 -5.39 -22.06 -17.18
C ARG A 131 -4.54 -22.11 -18.44
N PRO A 132 -4.73 -23.09 -19.31
CA PRO A 132 -4.12 -23.07 -20.63
C PRO A 132 -4.65 -21.93 -21.50
N GLY A 133 -3.92 -21.61 -22.58
CA GLY A 133 -4.33 -20.60 -23.56
C GLY A 133 -4.04 -19.15 -23.14
N LEU A 134 -3.26 -18.92 -22.08
CA LEU A 134 -2.67 -17.61 -21.78
C LEU A 134 -1.49 -17.35 -22.74
N HIS A 135 -1.26 -16.08 -23.11
CA HIS A 135 -0.22 -15.72 -24.10
C HIS A 135 1.17 -15.64 -23.46
N GLY A 136 1.25 -15.34 -22.18
CA GLY A 136 2.52 -15.21 -21.46
C GLY A 136 2.40 -14.32 -20.23
N ALA A 137 3.53 -13.78 -19.79
CA ALA A 137 3.58 -12.85 -18.68
C ALA A 137 4.83 -11.98 -18.75
N LEU A 138 4.78 -10.82 -18.06
CA LEU A 138 5.98 -10.10 -17.64
C LEU A 138 6.30 -10.53 -16.21
N ARG A 139 7.50 -11.05 -15.99
CA ARG A 139 8.01 -11.34 -14.64
C ARG A 139 8.86 -10.20 -14.13
N VAL A 140 8.51 -9.66 -12.98
CA VAL A 140 9.32 -8.71 -12.20
C VAL A 140 9.84 -9.44 -10.98
N GLY A 141 11.07 -9.94 -11.09
CA GLY A 141 11.66 -10.82 -10.08
C GLY A 141 11.97 -10.11 -8.76
N GLY A 142 12.19 -8.78 -8.79
CA GLY A 142 12.48 -7.97 -7.60
C GLY A 142 11.28 -7.68 -6.69
N ASP A 143 10.07 -7.97 -7.14
CA ASP A 143 8.87 -7.76 -6.33
C ASP A 143 8.78 -8.76 -5.16
N SER A 144 8.11 -8.34 -4.11
CA SER A 144 7.99 -9.09 -2.86
C SER A 144 6.59 -8.92 -2.28
N MET A 145 6.33 -9.59 -1.18
CA MET A 145 5.12 -9.37 -0.37
C MET A 145 5.45 -9.38 1.12
N VAL A 146 4.58 -8.78 1.91
CA VAL A 146 4.70 -8.74 3.36
C VAL A 146 3.31 -8.83 4.01
N TYR A 147 3.23 -9.32 5.24
CA TYR A 147 2.02 -9.14 6.03
C TYR A 147 2.09 -7.76 6.71
N ALA A 148 1.44 -6.80 6.08
CA ALA A 148 1.57 -5.38 6.41
C ALA A 148 1.23 -5.00 7.87
N PRO A 149 0.24 -5.62 8.56
CA PRO A 149 0.01 -5.32 9.97
C PRO A 149 1.22 -5.60 10.85
N ASN A 150 1.83 -6.79 10.72
CA ASN A 150 3.00 -7.17 11.53
C ASN A 150 4.25 -6.39 11.12
N ALA A 151 4.35 -5.98 9.85
CA ALA A 151 5.43 -5.09 9.41
C ALA A 151 5.30 -3.69 10.03
N ALA A 152 4.08 -3.18 10.19
CA ALA A 152 3.85 -1.91 10.90
C ALA A 152 4.23 -2.01 12.38
N GLU A 153 3.86 -3.11 13.05
CA GLU A 153 4.28 -3.37 14.44
C GLU A 153 5.80 -3.46 14.55
N TRP A 154 6.44 -4.23 13.65
CA TRP A 154 7.90 -4.33 13.64
C TRP A 154 8.59 -2.98 13.50
N LEU A 155 8.10 -2.11 12.62
CA LEU A 155 8.65 -0.75 12.45
C LEU A 155 8.53 0.08 13.73
N LEU A 156 7.43 -0.04 14.46
CA LEU A 156 7.23 0.68 15.72
C LEU A 156 8.13 0.17 16.85
N ASP A 157 8.38 -1.14 16.88
CA ASP A 157 9.10 -1.80 17.97
C ASP A 157 10.63 -1.79 17.79
N HIS A 158 11.13 -1.60 16.54
CA HIS A 158 12.54 -1.79 16.21
C HIS A 158 13.27 -0.51 15.74
N ALA A 159 12.77 0.66 16.14
CA ALA A 159 13.47 1.91 15.95
C ALA A 159 14.62 2.05 16.96
N SER A 160 15.67 2.83 16.60
CA SER A 160 16.83 3.08 17.46
C SER A 160 16.48 3.88 18.72
N THR A 161 15.49 4.77 18.61
CA THR A 161 14.88 5.49 19.74
C THR A 161 13.50 4.89 19.99
N PRO A 162 13.15 4.53 21.24
CA PRO A 162 11.83 3.96 21.54
C PRO A 162 10.69 4.88 21.12
N ILE A 163 9.72 4.32 20.40
CA ILE A 163 8.50 5.01 19.99
C ILE A 163 7.42 4.74 21.03
N GLN A 164 6.81 5.79 21.54
CA GLN A 164 5.65 5.64 22.43
C GLN A 164 4.38 5.50 21.59
N VAL A 165 3.56 4.48 21.84
CA VAL A 165 2.28 4.26 21.16
C VAL A 165 1.16 4.31 22.16
N GLU A 166 0.18 5.18 21.94
CA GLU A 166 -1.02 5.29 22.78
C GLU A 166 -2.28 4.94 21.98
N ASN A 167 -3.14 4.08 22.57
CA ASN A 167 -4.41 3.73 21.97
C ASN A 167 -5.45 4.81 22.29
N LEU A 168 -5.43 5.88 21.50
CA LEU A 168 -6.30 7.05 21.66
C LEU A 168 -6.92 7.47 20.33
N ARG A 169 -8.19 7.81 20.37
CA ARG A 169 -8.88 8.39 19.23
C ARG A 169 -8.77 9.91 19.27
N VAL A 170 -8.10 10.45 18.27
CA VAL A 170 -8.00 11.89 18.06
C VAL A 170 -9.36 12.44 17.60
N SER A 171 -9.77 13.57 18.17
CA SER A 171 -10.99 14.29 17.80
C SER A 171 -10.72 15.58 17.03
N ARG A 172 -9.59 16.28 17.33
CA ARG A 172 -9.26 17.57 16.72
C ARG A 172 -7.75 17.84 16.81
N ILE A 173 -7.22 18.54 15.82
CA ILE A 173 -5.87 19.09 15.78
C ILE A 173 -5.98 20.61 15.90
N GLU A 174 -5.15 21.22 16.74
CA GLU A 174 -5.08 22.66 16.94
C GLU A 174 -3.63 23.11 17.10
N GLY A 175 -3.01 23.50 15.98
CA GLY A 175 -1.59 23.78 15.92
C GLY A 175 -0.75 22.57 16.34
N ARG A 176 -0.06 22.67 17.48
CA ARG A 176 0.76 21.58 18.06
C ARG A 176 0.01 20.70 19.07
N ARG A 177 -1.26 20.98 19.29
CA ARG A 177 -2.10 20.26 20.26
C ARG A 177 -3.01 19.29 19.55
N VAL A 178 -3.05 18.07 20.04
CA VAL A 178 -3.92 16.99 19.58
C VAL A 178 -4.89 16.66 20.68
N HIS A 179 -6.17 16.90 20.43
CA HIS A 179 -7.26 16.61 21.37
C HIS A 179 -7.79 15.21 21.11
N CYS A 180 -7.98 14.43 22.16
CA CYS A 180 -8.50 13.07 22.12
C CYS A 180 -9.97 13.01 22.57
N GLN A 181 -10.66 11.96 22.17
CA GLN A 181 -12.08 11.76 22.52
C GLN A 181 -12.33 11.53 24.01
N ASP A 182 -11.34 11.05 24.75
CA ASP A 182 -11.38 10.88 26.22
C ASP A 182 -11.18 12.19 26.99
N GLY A 183 -11.07 13.32 26.29
CA GLY A 183 -10.84 14.64 26.86
C GLY A 183 -9.36 14.96 27.11
N SER A 184 -8.45 14.00 26.94
CA SER A 184 -7.02 14.26 27.09
C SER A 184 -6.45 15.08 25.91
N VAL A 185 -5.35 15.78 26.18
CA VAL A 185 -4.62 16.58 25.17
C VAL A 185 -3.17 16.13 25.15
N ARG A 186 -2.61 16.01 23.95
CA ARG A 186 -1.19 15.80 23.73
C ARG A 186 -0.64 17.01 23.01
N GLU A 187 0.58 17.41 23.35
CA GLU A 187 1.26 18.55 22.71
C GLU A 187 2.67 18.12 22.31
N GLY A 188 3.06 18.39 21.05
CA GLY A 188 4.37 18.05 20.50
C GLY A 188 5.07 19.24 19.85
N GLY A 189 6.22 19.00 19.24
CA GLY A 189 6.92 19.97 18.38
C GLY A 189 6.20 20.14 17.03
N ALA A 190 5.78 19.04 16.44
CA ALA A 190 5.00 18.96 15.20
C ALA A 190 3.97 17.82 15.26
N VAL A 191 2.99 17.87 14.35
CA VAL A 191 1.98 16.83 14.17
C VAL A 191 2.10 16.25 12.74
N LEU A 192 2.18 14.93 12.62
CA LEU A 192 2.14 14.21 11.36
C LEU A 192 0.82 13.46 11.23
N LEU A 193 0.02 13.80 10.23
CA LEU A 193 -1.24 13.14 9.93
C LEU A 193 -1.02 11.99 8.95
N ALA A 194 -1.21 10.75 9.42
CA ALA A 194 -1.09 9.51 8.66
C ALA A 194 -2.34 8.61 8.81
N ALA A 195 -3.52 9.24 8.92
CA ALA A 195 -4.78 8.59 9.29
C ALA A 195 -5.55 7.95 8.10
N GLY A 196 -4.91 7.74 6.94
CA GLY A 196 -5.53 7.12 5.77
C GLY A 196 -6.78 7.86 5.32
N ILE A 197 -7.91 7.14 5.12
CA ILE A 197 -9.18 7.77 4.70
C ILE A 197 -9.78 8.72 5.76
N HIS A 198 -9.35 8.59 7.01
CA HIS A 198 -9.83 9.46 8.09
C HIS A 198 -9.13 10.82 8.14
N ALA A 199 -8.15 11.05 7.27
CA ALA A 199 -7.43 12.33 7.20
C ALA A 199 -8.36 13.52 6.91
N THR A 200 -9.41 13.30 6.10
CA THR A 200 -10.43 14.32 5.79
C THR A 200 -11.29 14.75 6.98
N GLN A 201 -11.25 14.02 8.10
CA GLN A 201 -11.89 14.45 9.35
C GLN A 201 -11.13 15.61 10.02
N PHE A 202 -9.83 15.72 9.75
CA PHE A 202 -8.93 16.74 10.31
C PHE A 202 -8.61 17.85 9.30
N CYS A 203 -8.55 17.49 8.02
CA CYS A 203 -8.28 18.37 6.90
C CYS A 203 -9.33 18.09 5.81
N PRO A 204 -10.54 18.68 5.91
CA PRO A 204 -11.64 18.42 4.96
C PRO A 204 -11.33 18.83 3.52
N GLU A 205 -10.39 19.74 3.34
CA GLU A 205 -9.90 20.24 2.05
C GLU A 205 -9.06 19.22 1.28
N LEU A 206 -8.58 18.16 1.92
CA LEU A 206 -7.79 17.15 1.22
C LEU A 206 -8.65 16.39 0.20
N PRO A 207 -8.24 16.30 -1.08
CA PRO A 207 -9.00 15.66 -2.14
C PRO A 207 -8.90 14.13 -2.05
N ILE A 208 -9.21 13.57 -0.89
CA ILE A 208 -9.15 12.14 -0.64
C ILE A 208 -10.54 11.53 -0.72
N ARG A 209 -10.71 10.54 -1.60
CA ARG A 209 -11.95 9.79 -1.74
C ARG A 209 -11.75 8.33 -1.30
N PRO A 210 -12.72 7.73 -0.60
CA PRO A 210 -12.68 6.31 -0.28
C PRO A 210 -12.88 5.46 -1.54
N LYS A 211 -11.98 4.49 -1.76
CA LYS A 211 -12.10 3.47 -2.80
C LYS A 211 -12.12 2.09 -2.13
N LYS A 212 -13.32 1.51 -2.02
CA LYS A 212 -13.54 0.20 -1.38
C LYS A 212 -12.99 -0.93 -2.23
N GLY A 213 -12.37 -1.90 -1.59
CA GLY A 213 -11.91 -3.15 -2.19
C GLY A 213 -12.37 -4.35 -1.40
N HIS A 214 -12.60 -5.49 -2.09
CA HIS A 214 -12.93 -6.79 -1.50
C HIS A 214 -11.73 -7.72 -1.58
N LEU A 215 -11.58 -8.56 -0.60
CA LEU A 215 -10.59 -9.63 -0.52
C LEU A 215 -11.24 -10.91 -0.03
N ALA A 216 -10.65 -12.04 -0.42
CA ALA A 216 -10.98 -13.37 0.07
C ALA A 216 -9.70 -14.15 0.34
N ILE A 217 -9.70 -15.00 1.36
CA ILE A 217 -8.61 -15.94 1.62
C ILE A 217 -9.16 -17.37 1.62
N THR A 218 -8.43 -18.29 0.97
CA THR A 218 -8.84 -19.69 0.87
C THR A 218 -8.45 -20.50 2.09
N ASP A 219 -8.99 -21.72 2.19
CA ASP A 219 -8.43 -22.80 3.00
C ASP A 219 -6.99 -23.13 2.57
N ARG A 220 -6.32 -23.97 3.38
CA ARG A 220 -4.94 -24.42 3.14
C ARG A 220 -4.93 -25.64 2.21
N GLY A 221 -3.78 -25.85 1.54
CA GLY A 221 -3.53 -27.05 0.72
C GLY A 221 -3.71 -26.79 -0.78
N GLY A 222 -3.66 -27.87 -1.57
CA GLY A 222 -3.73 -27.83 -3.04
C GLY A 222 -2.39 -27.52 -3.71
N ALA A 223 -2.47 -27.10 -4.97
CA ALA A 223 -1.28 -26.79 -5.77
C ALA A 223 -0.48 -25.62 -5.19
N VAL A 224 0.83 -25.62 -5.44
CA VAL A 224 1.74 -24.57 -5.00
C VAL A 224 1.71 -23.42 -6.00
N VAL A 225 1.38 -22.21 -5.54
CA VAL A 225 1.60 -20.96 -6.25
C VAL A 225 2.89 -20.35 -5.70
N ARG A 226 3.78 -19.90 -6.59
CA ARG A 226 5.12 -19.43 -6.23
C ARG A 226 5.27 -17.91 -6.32
N HIS A 227 4.50 -17.27 -7.20
CA HIS A 227 4.58 -15.84 -7.49
C HIS A 227 3.30 -15.11 -7.12
N GLN A 228 3.37 -13.80 -6.98
CA GLN A 228 2.18 -12.96 -7.06
C GLN A 228 1.67 -12.99 -8.51
N LEU A 229 0.40 -13.30 -8.70
CA LEU A 229 -0.23 -13.36 -10.02
C LEU A 229 -1.19 -12.18 -10.18
N VAL A 230 -0.95 -11.33 -11.18
CA VAL A 230 -1.77 -10.15 -11.48
C VAL A 230 -2.12 -10.14 -12.95
N GLU A 231 -3.38 -9.95 -13.32
CA GLU A 231 -3.74 -9.81 -14.73
C GLU A 231 -3.25 -8.48 -15.31
N LEU A 232 -2.69 -8.48 -16.51
CA LEU A 232 -2.32 -7.25 -17.22
C LEU A 232 -3.53 -6.40 -17.62
N GLY A 233 -4.68 -7.02 -17.85
CA GLY A 233 -5.95 -6.35 -18.06
C GLY A 233 -6.37 -5.44 -16.90
N TYR A 234 -5.74 -5.58 -15.73
CA TYR A 234 -5.87 -4.66 -14.60
C TYR A 234 -5.53 -3.22 -15.00
N VAL A 235 -4.50 -3.01 -15.81
CA VAL A 235 -4.08 -1.67 -16.28
C VAL A 235 -5.21 -1.00 -17.07
N LYS A 236 -5.94 -1.76 -17.92
CA LYS A 236 -7.07 -1.23 -18.70
C LYS A 236 -8.22 -0.72 -17.81
N ASN A 237 -8.37 -1.30 -16.61
CA ASN A 237 -9.46 -0.98 -15.66
C ASN A 237 -8.98 -0.13 -14.46
N ALA A 238 -7.66 0.05 -14.30
CA ALA A 238 -7.06 0.75 -13.17
C ALA A 238 -7.44 2.23 -13.13
N HIS A 239 -7.59 2.84 -14.29
CA HIS A 239 -7.87 4.27 -14.47
C HIS A 239 -9.37 4.61 -14.57
N GLN A 240 -10.27 3.63 -14.36
CA GLN A 240 -11.68 3.95 -14.25
C GLN A 240 -11.92 4.75 -12.95
N THR A 241 -12.44 5.95 -13.10
CA THR A 241 -12.71 6.88 -12.00
C THR A 241 -14.09 6.70 -11.38
N GLU A 242 -14.94 5.88 -11.99
CA GLU A 242 -16.33 5.66 -11.59
C GLU A 242 -16.74 4.18 -11.69
N GLY A 243 -17.77 3.80 -10.93
CA GLY A 243 -18.40 2.50 -10.98
C GLY A 243 -17.68 1.41 -10.17
N THR A 244 -17.99 0.16 -10.53
CA THR A 244 -17.45 -1.05 -9.88
C THR A 244 -16.67 -1.89 -10.86
N SER A 245 -15.40 -2.14 -10.57
CA SER A 245 -14.55 -3.04 -11.36
C SER A 245 -13.94 -4.14 -10.50
N VAL A 246 -13.57 -5.26 -11.16
CA VAL A 246 -12.83 -6.36 -10.54
C VAL A 246 -11.63 -6.70 -11.40
N ALA A 247 -10.57 -7.22 -10.79
CA ALA A 247 -9.39 -7.71 -11.46
C ALA A 247 -8.87 -8.97 -10.76
N PHE A 248 -8.25 -9.86 -11.53
CA PHE A 248 -7.58 -11.03 -10.97
C PHE A 248 -6.27 -10.63 -10.31
N ASN A 249 -6.16 -11.00 -9.04
CA ASN A 249 -4.97 -10.86 -8.26
C ASN A 249 -4.91 -12.00 -7.23
N LEU A 250 -3.84 -12.79 -7.24
CA LEU A 250 -3.65 -13.90 -6.32
C LEU A 250 -2.27 -13.83 -5.70
N GLN A 251 -2.22 -13.95 -4.38
CA GLN A 251 -0.97 -14.07 -3.62
C GLN A 251 -0.91 -15.39 -2.87
N PRO A 252 0.18 -16.16 -2.98
CA PRO A 252 0.45 -17.26 -2.07
C PRO A 252 0.76 -16.73 -0.66
N ARG A 253 0.32 -17.47 0.36
CA ARG A 253 0.72 -17.21 1.74
C ARG A 253 1.64 -18.33 2.25
N PRO A 254 2.65 -18.04 3.08
CA PRO A 254 3.50 -19.08 3.66
C PRO A 254 2.73 -20.16 4.42
N THR A 255 1.51 -19.84 4.84
CA THR A 255 0.58 -20.77 5.49
C THR A 255 -0.09 -21.78 4.54
N GLY A 256 0.15 -21.69 3.22
CA GLY A 256 -0.47 -22.54 2.19
C GLY A 256 -1.87 -22.08 1.75
N GLN A 257 -2.29 -20.90 2.19
CA GLN A 257 -3.53 -20.25 1.75
C GLN A 257 -3.27 -19.36 0.53
N TRP A 258 -4.31 -19.06 -0.24
CA TRP A 258 -4.27 -18.09 -1.32
C TRP A 258 -5.11 -16.89 -0.97
N LEU A 259 -4.51 -15.71 -1.06
CA LEU A 259 -5.21 -14.46 -0.90
C LEU A 259 -5.65 -13.94 -2.26
N LEU A 260 -6.93 -13.66 -2.41
CA LEU A 260 -7.57 -13.27 -3.67
C LEU A 260 -8.04 -11.81 -3.58
N GLY A 261 -7.82 -11.07 -4.63
CA GLY A 261 -8.27 -9.72 -4.88
C GLY A 261 -8.44 -9.51 -6.39
N SER A 262 -8.82 -8.37 -6.80
CA SER A 262 -9.30 -7.25 -6.04
C SER A 262 -10.53 -6.65 -6.70
N SER A 263 -11.21 -5.78 -5.99
CA SER A 263 -12.28 -4.97 -6.55
C SER A 263 -12.03 -3.49 -6.27
N ARG A 264 -12.76 -2.64 -6.99
CA ARG A 264 -12.82 -1.21 -6.79
C ARG A 264 -14.27 -0.77 -6.85
N GLN A 265 -14.73 -0.11 -5.78
CA GLN A 265 -16.01 0.57 -5.71
C GLN A 265 -15.76 1.98 -5.20
N PHE A 266 -16.27 2.96 -5.90
CA PHE A 266 -16.24 4.36 -5.50
C PHE A 266 -17.51 4.72 -4.71
N ASP A 267 -17.47 5.85 -4.01
CA ASP A 267 -18.61 6.53 -3.42
C ASP A 267 -19.40 5.71 -2.38
N THR A 268 -18.72 4.79 -1.70
CA THR A 268 -19.29 4.04 -0.58
C THR A 268 -18.33 3.99 0.60
N LEU A 269 -18.85 4.20 1.80
CA LEU A 269 -18.18 4.00 3.09
C LEU A 269 -18.76 2.80 3.86
N ASP A 270 -19.70 2.06 3.24
CA ASP A 270 -20.25 0.85 3.84
C ASP A 270 -19.17 -0.25 3.90
N PRO A 271 -18.75 -0.71 5.10
CA PRO A 271 -17.75 -1.75 5.26
C PRO A 271 -18.28 -3.17 4.96
N ALA A 272 -19.59 -3.34 4.77
CA ALA A 272 -20.16 -4.65 4.49
C ALA A 272 -19.62 -5.25 3.18
N VAL A 273 -19.46 -6.55 3.13
CA VAL A 273 -19.10 -7.25 1.91
C VAL A 273 -20.27 -7.21 0.92
N ASP A 274 -20.05 -6.64 -0.26
CA ASP A 274 -20.99 -6.74 -1.36
C ASP A 274 -20.83 -8.10 -2.04
N ASN A 275 -21.79 -8.98 -1.81
CA ASN A 275 -21.74 -10.35 -2.31
C ASN A 275 -21.77 -10.43 -3.86
N ALA A 276 -22.40 -9.48 -4.54
CA ALA A 276 -22.41 -9.45 -6.00
C ALA A 276 -21.02 -9.12 -6.57
N VAL A 277 -20.35 -8.14 -5.97
CA VAL A 277 -18.97 -7.77 -6.31
C VAL A 277 -17.99 -8.88 -5.95
N LEU A 278 -18.13 -9.46 -4.77
CA LEU A 278 -17.31 -10.61 -4.34
C LEU A 278 -17.45 -11.77 -5.31
N ALA A 279 -18.67 -12.15 -5.68
CA ALA A 279 -18.92 -13.23 -6.64
C ALA A 279 -18.33 -12.92 -8.02
N LYS A 280 -18.39 -11.66 -8.48
CA LYS A 280 -17.75 -11.24 -9.74
C LYS A 280 -16.23 -11.37 -9.66
N MET A 281 -15.62 -10.97 -8.54
CA MET A 281 -14.18 -11.07 -8.29
C MET A 281 -13.72 -12.55 -8.25
N LEU A 282 -14.46 -13.41 -7.55
CA LEU A 282 -14.13 -14.83 -7.48
C LEU A 282 -14.29 -15.54 -8.84
N ARG A 283 -15.33 -15.23 -9.59
CA ARG A 283 -15.47 -15.74 -10.98
C ARG A 283 -14.28 -15.33 -11.85
N ARG A 284 -13.85 -14.06 -11.75
CA ARG A 284 -12.66 -13.59 -12.48
C ARG A 284 -11.41 -14.36 -12.08
N ALA A 285 -11.23 -14.66 -10.80
CA ALA A 285 -10.09 -15.45 -10.33
C ALA A 285 -10.14 -16.90 -10.84
N ILE A 286 -11.33 -17.53 -10.89
CA ILE A 286 -11.53 -18.89 -11.42
C ILE A 286 -11.23 -18.94 -12.93
N GLU A 287 -11.50 -17.87 -13.68
CA GLU A 287 -11.13 -17.80 -15.10
C GLU A 287 -9.63 -17.93 -15.32
N TYR A 288 -8.78 -17.47 -14.39
CA TYR A 288 -7.32 -17.61 -14.48
C TYR A 288 -6.80 -18.87 -13.80
N VAL A 289 -7.40 -19.28 -12.70
CA VAL A 289 -7.01 -20.43 -11.87
C VAL A 289 -8.23 -21.34 -11.64
N PRO A 290 -8.54 -22.26 -12.57
CA PRO A 290 -9.75 -23.09 -12.49
C PRO A 290 -9.90 -23.89 -11.20
N SER A 291 -8.79 -24.36 -10.62
CA SER A 291 -8.80 -25.11 -9.34
C SER A 291 -9.31 -24.32 -8.14
N LEU A 292 -9.46 -22.99 -8.25
CA LEU A 292 -10.13 -22.19 -7.23
C LEU A 292 -11.60 -22.56 -7.03
N ALA A 293 -12.27 -23.12 -8.05
CA ALA A 293 -13.65 -23.57 -7.95
C ALA A 293 -13.85 -24.70 -6.90
N GLU A 294 -12.77 -25.42 -6.57
CA GLU A 294 -12.77 -26.53 -5.60
C GLU A 294 -12.34 -26.09 -4.19
N ARG A 295 -12.02 -24.79 -4.00
CA ARG A 295 -11.54 -24.27 -2.72
C ARG A 295 -12.63 -23.54 -1.94
N ASN A 296 -12.50 -23.57 -0.62
CA ASN A 296 -13.35 -22.78 0.26
C ASN A 296 -12.73 -21.42 0.57
N ALA A 297 -13.52 -20.36 0.42
CA ALA A 297 -13.17 -19.06 0.98
C ALA A 297 -13.49 -19.09 2.49
N ILE A 298 -12.46 -19.11 3.33
CA ILE A 298 -12.66 -19.21 4.80
C ILE A 298 -12.90 -17.82 5.44
N ARG A 299 -12.54 -16.75 4.76
CA ARG A 299 -12.79 -15.37 5.18
C ARG A 299 -12.87 -14.45 3.97
N THR A 300 -13.81 -13.50 4.06
CA THR A 300 -13.94 -12.38 3.12
C THR A 300 -14.04 -11.09 3.92
N TRP A 301 -13.49 -9.99 3.39
CA TRP A 301 -13.53 -8.67 4.04
C TRP A 301 -13.37 -7.56 3.01
N THR A 302 -13.54 -6.35 3.48
CA THR A 302 -13.36 -5.13 2.70
C THR A 302 -12.35 -4.21 3.36
N GLY A 303 -11.85 -3.25 2.60
CA GLY A 303 -11.05 -2.15 3.08
C GLY A 303 -11.19 -0.94 2.17
N PHE A 304 -10.79 0.21 2.68
CA PHE A 304 -10.89 1.47 1.97
C PHE A 304 -9.50 2.01 1.67
N ARG A 305 -9.21 2.22 0.39
CA ARG A 305 -8.04 2.94 -0.06
C ARG A 305 -8.33 4.44 -0.01
N ALA A 306 -7.35 5.22 0.42
CA ALA A 306 -7.41 6.68 0.42
C ALA A 306 -6.92 7.18 -0.95
N ALA A 307 -7.85 7.36 -1.90
CA ALA A 307 -7.53 7.71 -3.28
C ALA A 307 -7.46 9.24 -3.45
N THR A 308 -6.46 9.70 -4.17
CA THR A 308 -6.29 11.09 -4.64
C THR A 308 -6.69 11.17 -6.12
N PRO A 309 -6.97 12.38 -6.66
CA PRO A 309 -7.36 12.54 -8.07
C PRO A 309 -6.28 12.08 -9.06
N ASP A 310 -5.01 12.28 -8.73
CA ASP A 310 -3.85 11.95 -9.57
C ASP A 310 -3.22 10.58 -9.23
N GLY A 311 -3.74 9.87 -8.23
CA GLY A 311 -3.22 8.57 -7.77
C GLY A 311 -1.94 8.64 -6.93
N LEU A 312 -1.34 9.83 -6.76
CA LEU A 312 -0.11 10.01 -5.99
C LEU A 312 -0.40 10.38 -4.52
N PRO A 313 0.43 9.95 -3.57
CA PRO A 313 0.27 10.32 -2.18
C PRO A 313 0.53 11.81 -1.93
N ILE A 314 -0.03 12.33 -0.86
CA ILE A 314 0.17 13.71 -0.38
C ILE A 314 1.20 13.64 0.76
N ILE A 315 2.41 14.15 0.50
CA ILE A 315 3.55 14.04 1.42
C ILE A 315 4.21 15.41 1.58
N GLY A 316 4.29 15.89 2.82
CA GLY A 316 4.97 17.15 3.14
C GLY A 316 4.21 18.01 4.14
N GLN A 317 4.71 19.25 4.36
CA GLN A 317 4.11 20.21 5.26
C GLN A 317 2.79 20.74 4.68
N HIS A 318 1.76 20.85 5.54
CA HIS A 318 0.49 21.46 5.16
C HIS A 318 0.70 22.93 4.77
N PRO A 319 0.15 23.41 3.64
CA PRO A 319 0.44 24.76 3.16
C PRO A 319 -0.04 25.88 4.10
N GLU A 320 -1.12 25.66 4.84
CA GLU A 320 -1.73 26.66 5.73
C GLU A 320 -1.49 26.42 7.22
N HIS A 321 -0.95 25.25 7.60
CA HIS A 321 -0.74 24.85 9.00
C HIS A 321 0.73 24.53 9.27
N GLU A 322 1.49 25.51 9.75
CA GLU A 322 2.94 25.45 9.95
C GLU A 322 3.45 24.21 10.72
N HIS A 323 2.64 23.66 11.64
CA HIS A 323 3.06 22.55 12.49
C HIS A 323 2.43 21.21 12.09
N LEU A 324 1.68 21.19 10.99
CA LEU A 324 0.99 19.99 10.48
C LEU A 324 1.72 19.45 9.23
N TRP A 325 1.98 18.17 9.27
CA TRP A 325 2.58 17.41 8.18
C TRP A 325 1.63 16.33 7.71
N LEU A 326 1.68 16.00 6.44
CA LEU A 326 0.78 15.05 5.77
C LEU A 326 1.57 13.87 5.20
N ALA A 327 1.09 12.66 5.47
CA ALA A 327 1.52 11.42 4.84
C ALA A 327 0.28 10.56 4.56
N VAL A 328 -0.51 10.95 3.55
CA VAL A 328 -1.86 10.44 3.27
C VAL A 328 -2.08 10.22 1.78
N GLY A 329 -3.21 9.65 1.39
CA GLY A 329 -3.60 9.56 -0.02
C GLY A 329 -2.85 8.51 -0.84
N HIS A 330 -2.32 7.46 -0.23
CA HIS A 330 -1.47 6.45 -0.88
C HIS A 330 -2.25 5.44 -1.75
N GLU A 331 -3.53 5.59 -1.90
CA GLU A 331 -4.41 4.69 -2.66
C GLU A 331 -4.16 3.22 -2.29
N GLY A 332 -3.88 2.36 -3.28
CA GLY A 332 -3.58 0.93 -3.09
C GLY A 332 -2.10 0.60 -2.84
N LEU A 333 -1.21 1.60 -2.86
CA LEU A 333 0.24 1.41 -2.83
C LEU A 333 0.89 1.78 -1.48
N GLY A 334 0.11 2.11 -0.47
CA GLY A 334 0.65 2.58 0.81
C GLY A 334 1.63 1.61 1.48
N VAL A 335 1.46 0.30 1.29
CA VAL A 335 2.42 -0.70 1.80
C VAL A 335 3.75 -0.59 1.04
N THR A 336 3.70 -0.60 -0.29
CA THR A 336 4.90 -0.45 -1.12
C THR A 336 5.62 0.84 -0.81
N THR A 337 4.91 1.98 -0.80
CA THR A 337 5.50 3.33 -0.80
C THR A 337 5.83 3.89 0.59
N ALA A 338 5.46 3.18 1.67
CA ALA A 338 5.68 3.64 3.05
C ALA A 338 7.14 4.03 3.37
N PRO A 339 8.19 3.27 2.97
CA PRO A 339 9.57 3.65 3.30
C PRO A 339 10.02 4.96 2.65
N ALA A 340 9.75 5.16 1.37
CA ALA A 340 10.13 6.40 0.69
C ALA A 340 9.30 7.60 1.17
N THR A 341 8.02 7.40 1.49
CA THR A 341 7.18 8.39 2.18
C THR A 341 7.82 8.82 3.50
N ALA A 342 8.25 7.85 4.31
CA ALA A 342 8.90 8.12 5.58
C ALA A 342 10.21 8.91 5.42
N SER A 343 11.00 8.55 4.40
CA SER A 343 12.24 9.25 4.09
C SER A 343 11.99 10.70 3.64
N LEU A 344 10.98 10.93 2.82
CA LEU A 344 10.57 12.28 2.39
C LEU A 344 10.10 13.13 3.59
N ILE A 345 9.26 12.57 4.47
CA ILE A 345 8.80 13.26 5.69
C ILE A 345 9.98 13.58 6.60
N ALA A 346 10.84 12.62 6.89
CA ALA A 346 11.99 12.82 7.76
C ALA A 346 12.95 13.89 7.19
N SER A 347 13.29 13.80 5.90
CA SER A 347 14.16 14.77 5.25
C SER A 347 13.58 16.18 5.29
N SER A 348 12.29 16.32 5.00
CA SER A 348 11.61 17.62 4.99
C SER A 348 11.48 18.23 6.39
N MET A 349 11.14 17.42 7.41
CA MET A 349 11.01 17.90 8.80
C MET A 349 12.37 18.27 9.41
N LEU A 350 13.46 17.61 9.01
CA LEU A 350 14.79 17.81 9.56
C LEU A 350 15.68 18.70 8.71
N GLY A 351 15.20 19.18 7.56
CA GLY A 351 15.96 20.04 6.66
C GLY A 351 17.16 19.34 6.01
N THR A 352 17.08 18.03 5.80
CA THR A 352 18.11 17.21 5.12
C THR A 352 17.78 16.98 3.65
N ALA A 353 18.77 16.51 2.87
CA ALA A 353 18.53 16.20 1.46
C ALA A 353 17.50 15.08 1.30
N ALA A 354 16.51 15.29 0.44
CA ALA A 354 15.51 14.29 0.11
C ALA A 354 16.10 13.19 -0.79
N PRO A 355 15.73 11.91 -0.60
CA PRO A 355 16.24 10.80 -1.40
C PRO A 355 15.69 10.78 -2.84
N LEU A 356 14.60 11.49 -3.09
CA LEU A 356 13.95 11.66 -4.39
C LEU A 356 13.26 13.03 -4.44
N ASP A 357 12.90 13.48 -5.66
CA ASP A 357 12.19 14.75 -5.83
C ASP A 357 10.85 14.74 -5.07
N PRO A 358 10.62 15.63 -4.09
CA PRO A 358 9.38 15.71 -3.33
C PRO A 358 8.24 16.42 -4.09
N ALA A 359 8.54 17.19 -5.14
CA ALA A 359 7.57 18.06 -5.80
C ALA A 359 6.31 17.33 -6.31
N PRO A 360 6.39 16.13 -6.93
CA PRO A 360 5.20 15.41 -7.39
C PRO A 360 4.23 14.99 -6.27
N TYR A 361 4.71 14.93 -5.01
CA TYR A 361 3.93 14.49 -3.85
C TYR A 361 3.52 15.64 -2.94
N ALA A 362 3.98 16.86 -3.23
CA ALA A 362 3.77 18.02 -2.37
C ALA A 362 2.28 18.35 -2.19
N PRO A 363 1.82 18.69 -0.97
CA PRO A 363 0.43 19.09 -0.72
C PRO A 363 -0.01 20.28 -1.57
N THR A 364 0.92 21.19 -1.90
CA THR A 364 0.66 22.41 -2.68
C THR A 364 0.18 22.15 -4.11
N ARG A 365 0.34 20.93 -4.65
CA ARG A 365 -0.12 20.60 -6.01
C ARG A 365 -1.63 20.66 -6.18
N PHE A 366 -2.39 20.61 -5.08
CA PHE A 366 -3.85 20.73 -5.07
C PHE A 366 -4.37 22.10 -4.65
N VAL A 367 -3.50 23.06 -4.26
CA VAL A 367 -3.92 24.39 -3.78
C VAL A 367 -4.68 25.18 -4.85
N GLN A 368 -4.41 24.95 -6.14
CA GLN A 368 -5.12 25.63 -7.24
C GLN A 368 -6.55 25.13 -7.45
N GLU A 369 -6.90 23.92 -7.04
CA GLU A 369 -8.26 23.38 -7.12
C GLU A 369 -9.15 23.85 -5.97
N LEU A 370 -8.54 24.29 -4.84
CA LEU A 370 -9.25 24.73 -3.65
C LEU A 370 -9.66 26.22 -3.70
N ALA A 371 -9.15 26.99 -4.66
CA ALA A 371 -9.42 28.41 -4.82
C ALA A 371 -10.46 28.75 -5.90
N ALA A 372 -11.04 27.73 -6.54
CA ALA A 372 -12.07 27.85 -7.57
C ALA A 372 -13.41 27.28 -7.07
#